data_f13f7cace5edfe1005c7ab87369c5fdc
#
_entry.id   f13f7cace5edfe1005c7ab87369c5fdc
#
_cell.length_a   1.000
_cell.length_b   1.000
_cell.length_c   1.000
_cell.angle_alpha   90.00
_cell.angle_beta   90.00
_cell.angle_gamma   90.00
#
_symmetry.space_group_name_H-M   'P 1'
#
loop_
_entity.id
_entity.type
_entity.pdbx_description
1 polymer ?
#
loop_
_entity_poly.entity_id
_entity_poly.type
_entity_poly.pdbx_seq_one_letter_code
_entity_poly.pdbx_strand_id
1 'polypeptide(L)'
;MTKHVIIGGGPVATNAIETIRQYGDGEASITLISDEPPHSRMALPYWLAGKVPREHTHTADDAEFSRLGVDARIGQRVTAIDTSGRTVTLCDDSTVEYDNLLIATGAAPVGLPVPGSDLPGVQALWTLEHTAKLLAATEGVGAPRVTMIGAGFIGFIMLNAMHKRGWNLTVVERESHVLPRMLDAESAGLVESWLGQKGVTVHSGASVESISEGEGGGKVVSLAGGGTVESDVVIVATGIRPNIDLASAAGIETDQGIVVNGRCQTSVEGVYAGGDVAQGPVLGGGDNQIHSIQPTAVDHGRIAGANMAGHDAEYSGSLSLNILDVCGLQNASFGNWGDTSDDAVTISNAADHIYRKFIFTGEQMTGAVFVGEANDLGMLTDVGMVKGIMQTQTELGAWKDFLKESPFDVRRAYIATGVAAKLAQTTLLGQKAQPRGYRFGGQTDQSAVDGSHAQLVSPKAAAMEKAAEVAAAMAAEAAAAEAEAAGESAEA
;
A
#
# COMPACT_ATOMS: atom_id res chain seq x y z
N MET A 1 -2.86 -1.51 -35.76
CA MET A 1 -3.28 -1.05 -34.43
C MET A 1 -2.76 -2.08 -33.44
N THR A 2 -1.84 -1.68 -32.58
CA THR A 2 -1.24 -2.56 -31.56
C THR A 2 -2.31 -2.94 -30.49
N LYS A 3 -2.36 -4.22 -30.13
CA LYS A 3 -3.33 -4.75 -29.16
C LYS A 3 -2.61 -4.98 -27.82
N HIS A 4 -2.98 -4.23 -26.80
CA HIS A 4 -2.50 -4.44 -25.43
C HIS A 4 -3.55 -5.14 -24.61
N VAL A 5 -3.19 -6.23 -23.95
CA VAL A 5 -4.05 -6.94 -22.99
C VAL A 5 -3.42 -6.85 -21.62
N ILE A 6 -4.23 -6.53 -20.61
CA ILE A 6 -3.80 -6.39 -19.22
C ILE A 6 -4.69 -7.30 -18.36
N ILE A 7 -4.07 -8.20 -17.58
CA ILE A 7 -4.76 -9.14 -16.69
C ILE A 7 -4.61 -8.68 -15.24
N GLY A 8 -5.73 -8.32 -14.60
CA GLY A 8 -5.79 -7.82 -13.22
C GLY A 8 -5.98 -6.31 -13.15
N GLY A 9 -6.83 -5.84 -12.23
CA GLY A 9 -7.27 -4.44 -12.08
C GLY A 9 -6.56 -3.64 -10.99
N GLY A 10 -5.39 -4.09 -10.52
CA GLY A 10 -4.63 -3.40 -9.46
C GLY A 10 -3.88 -2.16 -9.93
N PRO A 11 -3.08 -1.52 -9.03
CA PRO A 11 -2.31 -0.31 -9.34
C PRO A 11 -1.37 -0.44 -10.55
N VAL A 12 -0.85 -1.65 -10.82
CA VAL A 12 -0.04 -1.92 -12.02
C VAL A 12 -0.85 -1.62 -13.28
N ALA A 13 -2.07 -2.16 -13.35
CA ALA A 13 -2.93 -2.05 -14.54
C ALA A 13 -3.33 -0.60 -14.82
N THR A 14 -3.83 0.12 -13.81
CA THR A 14 -4.27 1.52 -13.97
C THR A 14 -3.12 2.43 -14.38
N ASN A 15 -1.92 2.27 -13.77
CA ASN A 15 -0.74 3.05 -14.16
C ASN A 15 -0.19 2.66 -15.53
N ALA A 16 -0.27 1.38 -15.93
CA ALA A 16 0.14 0.96 -17.28
C ALA A 16 -0.80 1.55 -18.34
N ILE A 17 -2.12 1.51 -18.12
CA ILE A 17 -3.12 2.09 -19.04
C ILE A 17 -2.85 3.59 -19.25
N GLU A 18 -2.71 4.36 -18.16
CA GLU A 18 -2.40 5.79 -18.23
C GLU A 18 -1.09 6.05 -18.97
N THR A 19 -0.06 5.26 -18.69
CA THR A 19 1.26 5.41 -19.33
C THR A 19 1.22 5.05 -20.81
N ILE A 20 0.52 3.98 -21.22
CA ILE A 20 0.34 3.65 -22.63
C ILE A 20 -0.37 4.79 -23.37
N ARG A 21 -1.38 5.41 -22.77
CA ARG A 21 -2.07 6.56 -23.38
C ARG A 21 -1.21 7.82 -23.42
N GLN A 22 -0.36 8.03 -22.43
CA GLN A 22 0.51 9.19 -22.34
C GLN A 22 1.68 9.12 -23.35
N TYR A 23 2.23 7.92 -23.57
CA TYR A 23 3.45 7.73 -24.37
C TYR A 23 3.22 7.08 -25.72
N GLY A 24 2.09 6.42 -25.95
CA GLY A 24 1.73 5.81 -27.21
C GLY A 24 1.16 6.82 -28.23
N ASP A 25 0.91 6.32 -29.42
CA ASP A 25 0.33 7.08 -30.55
C ASP A 25 -1.18 7.36 -30.42
N GLY A 26 -1.81 6.89 -29.34
CA GLY A 26 -3.25 7.01 -29.09
C GLY A 26 -4.13 6.01 -29.86
N GLU A 27 -3.59 5.29 -30.85
CA GLU A 27 -4.35 4.36 -31.69
C GLU A 27 -4.38 2.92 -31.18
N ALA A 28 -3.53 2.57 -30.20
CA ALA A 28 -3.49 1.22 -29.65
C ALA A 28 -4.81 0.84 -28.96
N SER A 29 -5.28 -0.39 -29.16
CA SER A 29 -6.39 -0.94 -28.37
C SER A 29 -5.87 -1.44 -27.03
N ILE A 30 -6.62 -1.19 -25.96
CA ILE A 30 -6.32 -1.68 -24.61
C ILE A 30 -7.52 -2.47 -24.12
N THR A 31 -7.30 -3.74 -23.77
CA THR A 31 -8.30 -4.58 -23.11
C THR A 31 -7.82 -4.88 -21.69
N LEU A 32 -8.60 -4.48 -20.69
CA LEU A 32 -8.40 -4.83 -19.27
C LEU A 32 -9.32 -5.98 -18.92
N ILE A 33 -8.77 -7.05 -18.34
CA ILE A 33 -9.55 -8.22 -17.87
C ILE A 33 -9.28 -8.36 -16.38
N SER A 34 -10.33 -8.26 -15.55
CA SER A 34 -10.22 -8.35 -14.09
C SER A 34 -11.44 -9.03 -13.48
N ASP A 35 -11.23 -9.89 -12.49
CA ASP A 35 -12.30 -10.58 -11.78
C ASP A 35 -12.97 -9.70 -10.70
N GLU A 36 -12.36 -8.61 -10.32
CA GLU A 36 -12.95 -7.59 -9.42
C GLU A 36 -12.75 -6.16 -9.97
N PRO A 37 -13.59 -5.20 -9.57
CA PRO A 37 -13.40 -3.81 -9.97
C PRO A 37 -12.00 -3.28 -9.58
N PRO A 38 -11.36 -2.46 -10.42
CA PRO A 38 -10.09 -1.82 -10.08
C PRO A 38 -10.20 -1.01 -8.80
N HIS A 39 -9.38 -1.36 -7.82
CA HIS A 39 -9.38 -0.70 -6.51
C HIS A 39 -7.98 -0.69 -5.89
N SER A 40 -7.79 0.20 -4.94
CA SER A 40 -6.59 0.21 -4.10
C SER A 40 -6.82 -0.59 -2.82
N ARG A 41 -6.05 -1.67 -2.63
CA ARG A 41 -6.06 -2.40 -1.35
C ARG A 41 -5.67 -1.51 -0.18
N MET A 42 -4.87 -0.48 -0.41
CA MET A 42 -4.51 0.51 0.61
C MET A 42 -5.69 1.39 1.03
N ALA A 43 -6.79 1.43 0.27
CA ALA A 43 -8.02 2.13 0.63
C ALA A 43 -8.99 1.27 1.47
N LEU A 44 -8.85 -0.07 1.45
CA LEU A 44 -9.72 -0.98 2.22
C LEU A 44 -9.73 -0.70 3.73
N PRO A 45 -8.60 -0.40 4.40
CA PRO A 45 -8.59 -0.03 5.81
C PRO A 45 -9.42 1.23 6.11
N TYR A 46 -9.44 2.20 5.21
CA TYR A 46 -10.24 3.43 5.37
C TYR A 46 -11.74 3.14 5.24
N TRP A 47 -12.14 2.28 4.29
CA TRP A 47 -13.50 1.79 4.19
C TRP A 47 -13.88 0.95 5.42
N LEU A 48 -13.04 -0.01 5.81
CA LEU A 48 -13.25 -0.80 7.03
C LEU A 48 -13.41 0.09 8.26
N ALA A 49 -12.61 1.16 8.40
CA ALA A 49 -12.72 2.12 9.51
C ALA A 49 -13.95 3.06 9.41
N GLY A 50 -14.74 2.98 8.33
CA GLY A 50 -15.87 3.88 8.09
C GLY A 50 -15.49 5.33 7.77
N LYS A 51 -14.26 5.55 7.30
CA LYS A 51 -13.75 6.90 6.94
C LYS A 51 -14.08 7.29 5.50
N VAL A 52 -14.25 6.32 4.63
CA VAL A 52 -14.65 6.50 3.24
C VAL A 52 -15.72 5.47 2.87
N PRO A 53 -16.63 5.75 1.94
CA PRO A 53 -17.54 4.76 1.38
C PRO A 53 -16.79 3.80 0.46
N ARG A 54 -17.42 2.67 0.11
CA ARG A 54 -16.83 1.62 -0.72
C ARG A 54 -16.33 2.15 -2.07
N GLU A 55 -17.11 3.00 -2.69
CA GLU A 55 -16.85 3.56 -4.03
C GLU A 55 -15.54 4.34 -4.08
N HIS A 56 -15.12 4.95 -2.97
CA HIS A 56 -13.84 5.66 -2.87
C HIS A 56 -12.62 4.74 -2.76
N THR A 57 -12.82 3.43 -2.71
CA THR A 57 -11.71 2.46 -2.85
C THR A 57 -11.34 2.19 -4.30
N HIS A 58 -12.26 2.47 -5.25
CA HIS A 58 -12.05 2.25 -6.67
C HIS A 58 -11.02 3.22 -7.22
N THR A 59 -10.17 2.73 -8.12
CA THR A 59 -9.11 3.52 -8.78
C THR A 59 -9.43 3.85 -10.22
N ALA A 60 -10.43 3.21 -10.80
CA ALA A 60 -11.01 3.53 -12.10
C ALA A 60 -12.47 3.06 -12.14
N ASP A 61 -13.29 3.74 -12.93
CA ASP A 61 -14.68 3.44 -13.21
C ASP A 61 -14.97 3.46 -14.71
N ASP A 62 -16.22 3.24 -15.11
CA ASP A 62 -16.61 3.20 -16.50
C ASP A 62 -16.39 4.55 -17.23
N ALA A 63 -16.48 5.66 -16.51
CA ALA A 63 -16.21 6.98 -17.08
C ALA A 63 -14.73 7.14 -17.42
N GLU A 64 -13.85 6.69 -16.52
CA GLU A 64 -12.41 6.69 -16.72
C GLU A 64 -11.99 5.75 -17.84
N PHE A 65 -12.54 4.53 -17.89
CA PHE A 65 -12.27 3.59 -18.99
C PHE A 65 -12.72 4.14 -20.33
N SER A 66 -13.90 4.78 -20.39
CA SER A 66 -14.41 5.45 -21.60
C SER A 66 -13.49 6.58 -22.04
N ARG A 67 -13.01 7.41 -21.10
CA ARG A 67 -12.07 8.51 -21.35
C ARG A 67 -10.74 8.01 -21.93
N LEU A 68 -10.26 6.87 -21.41
CA LEU A 68 -9.00 6.24 -21.83
C LEU A 68 -9.16 5.28 -23.03
N GLY A 69 -10.38 5.07 -23.52
CA GLY A 69 -10.66 4.16 -24.63
C GLY A 69 -10.28 2.72 -24.33
N VAL A 70 -10.60 2.23 -23.13
CA VAL A 70 -10.28 0.88 -22.63
C VAL A 70 -11.51 -0.01 -22.76
N ASP A 71 -11.35 -1.21 -23.38
CA ASP A 71 -12.32 -2.32 -23.28
C ASP A 71 -12.13 -3.02 -21.92
N ALA A 72 -12.92 -2.61 -20.92
CA ALA A 72 -12.83 -3.14 -19.56
C ALA A 72 -13.79 -4.30 -19.35
N ARG A 73 -13.25 -5.51 -19.18
CA ARG A 73 -14.00 -6.74 -18.92
C ARG A 73 -13.93 -7.10 -17.45
N ILE A 74 -14.73 -6.39 -16.65
CA ILE A 74 -14.79 -6.56 -15.20
C ILE A 74 -15.72 -7.72 -14.84
N GLY A 75 -15.32 -8.53 -13.85
CA GLY A 75 -15.99 -9.79 -13.48
C GLY A 75 -15.60 -10.98 -14.36
N GLN A 76 -14.63 -10.80 -15.25
CA GLN A 76 -14.08 -11.86 -16.10
C GLN A 76 -12.71 -12.33 -15.58
N ARG A 77 -12.45 -13.62 -15.69
CA ARG A 77 -11.18 -14.23 -15.30
C ARG A 77 -10.50 -14.86 -16.52
N VAL A 78 -9.20 -14.63 -16.64
CA VAL A 78 -8.36 -15.36 -17.60
C VAL A 78 -8.03 -16.73 -17.03
N THR A 79 -8.24 -17.77 -17.85
CA THR A 79 -8.02 -19.19 -17.49
C THR A 79 -6.81 -19.79 -18.16
N ALA A 80 -6.36 -19.24 -19.30
CA ALA A 80 -5.17 -19.70 -20.00
C ALA A 80 -4.51 -18.56 -20.80
N ILE A 81 -3.19 -18.69 -21.02
CA ILE A 81 -2.38 -17.86 -21.91
C ILE A 81 -1.73 -18.77 -22.93
N ASP A 82 -1.94 -18.50 -24.22
CA ASP A 82 -1.15 -19.09 -25.31
C ASP A 82 -0.12 -18.06 -25.79
N THR A 83 1.13 -18.26 -25.36
CA THR A 83 2.25 -17.38 -25.72
C THR A 83 2.65 -17.50 -27.20
N SER A 84 2.41 -18.64 -27.82
CA SER A 84 2.73 -18.91 -29.24
C SER A 84 1.66 -18.31 -30.17
N GLY A 85 0.38 -18.51 -29.83
CA GLY A 85 -0.75 -17.94 -30.56
C GLY A 85 -1.05 -16.49 -30.18
N ARG A 86 -0.38 -15.94 -29.16
CA ARG A 86 -0.61 -14.60 -28.61
C ARG A 86 -2.07 -14.34 -28.29
N THR A 87 -2.67 -15.26 -27.52
CA THR A 87 -4.06 -15.16 -27.07
C THR A 87 -4.20 -15.44 -25.59
N VAL A 88 -5.21 -14.85 -24.96
CA VAL A 88 -5.67 -15.24 -23.63
C VAL A 88 -7.09 -15.80 -23.71
N THR A 89 -7.38 -16.85 -22.93
CA THR A 89 -8.71 -17.46 -22.84
C THR A 89 -9.40 -17.01 -21.56
N LEU A 90 -10.66 -16.63 -21.65
CA LEU A 90 -11.48 -16.21 -20.52
C LEU A 90 -12.28 -17.39 -19.94
N CYS A 91 -12.92 -17.17 -18.80
CA CYS A 91 -13.74 -18.19 -18.12
C CYS A 91 -15.02 -18.59 -18.87
N ASP A 92 -15.41 -17.86 -19.91
CA ASP A 92 -16.52 -18.17 -20.82
C ASP A 92 -16.04 -18.81 -22.15
N ASP A 93 -14.80 -19.29 -22.19
CA ASP A 93 -14.09 -19.87 -23.34
C ASP A 93 -13.85 -18.88 -24.51
N SER A 94 -14.20 -17.61 -24.36
CA SER A 94 -13.84 -16.60 -25.35
C SER A 94 -12.34 -16.30 -25.31
N THR A 95 -11.78 -15.86 -26.46
CA THR A 95 -10.35 -15.54 -26.57
C THR A 95 -10.14 -14.08 -26.94
N VAL A 96 -9.02 -13.50 -26.45
CA VAL A 96 -8.57 -12.15 -26.79
C VAL A 96 -7.14 -12.24 -27.30
N GLU A 97 -6.92 -11.69 -28.49
CA GLU A 97 -5.58 -11.60 -29.10
C GLU A 97 -4.79 -10.41 -28.52
N TYR A 98 -3.47 -10.56 -28.44
CA TYR A 98 -2.59 -9.48 -28.00
C TYR A 98 -1.30 -9.39 -28.84
N ASP A 99 -0.77 -8.18 -28.97
CA ASP A 99 0.61 -7.94 -29.37
C ASP A 99 1.51 -7.81 -28.13
N ASN A 100 1.02 -7.16 -27.08
CA ASN A 100 1.65 -7.06 -25.78
C ASN A 100 0.69 -7.47 -24.66
N LEU A 101 1.18 -8.28 -23.72
CA LEU A 101 0.46 -8.78 -22.56
C LEU A 101 1.09 -8.29 -21.25
N LEU A 102 0.32 -7.73 -20.35
CA LEU A 102 0.76 -7.41 -18.98
C LEU A 102 0.04 -8.30 -17.97
N ILE A 103 0.80 -9.10 -17.23
CA ILE A 103 0.30 -9.96 -16.15
C ILE A 103 0.42 -9.19 -14.82
N ALA A 104 -0.72 -8.72 -14.31
CA ALA A 104 -0.84 -7.94 -13.09
C ALA A 104 -1.80 -8.61 -12.08
N THR A 105 -1.77 -9.93 -12.03
CA THR A 105 -2.66 -10.79 -11.23
C THR A 105 -2.45 -10.69 -9.71
N GLY A 106 -1.37 -10.05 -9.29
CA GLY A 106 -1.09 -9.79 -7.87
C GLY A 106 -0.83 -11.05 -7.06
N ALA A 107 -1.36 -11.08 -5.84
CA ALA A 107 -1.19 -12.17 -4.90
C ALA A 107 -2.51 -12.54 -4.22
N ALA A 108 -2.58 -13.76 -3.69
CA ALA A 108 -3.70 -14.27 -2.90
C ALA A 108 -3.29 -14.54 -1.45
N PRO A 109 -4.20 -14.44 -0.49
CA PRO A 109 -3.90 -14.78 0.90
C PRO A 109 -3.62 -16.29 1.05
N VAL A 110 -2.69 -16.60 1.93
CA VAL A 110 -2.41 -18.00 2.32
C VAL A 110 -3.40 -18.42 3.38
N GLY A 111 -4.05 -19.58 3.17
CA GLY A 111 -4.96 -20.17 4.15
C GLY A 111 -4.24 -20.70 5.38
N LEU A 112 -4.99 -20.90 6.46
CA LEU A 112 -4.48 -21.51 7.69
C LEU A 112 -4.77 -23.02 7.63
N PRO A 113 -3.76 -23.91 7.60
CA PRO A 113 -3.98 -25.34 7.44
C PRO A 113 -4.27 -26.03 8.80
N VAL A 114 -5.32 -25.61 9.49
CA VAL A 114 -5.77 -26.19 10.77
C VAL A 114 -7.24 -26.55 10.70
N PRO A 115 -7.71 -27.54 11.49
CA PRO A 115 -9.13 -27.86 11.58
C PRO A 115 -9.98 -26.64 11.93
N GLY A 116 -11.10 -26.45 11.22
CA GLY A 116 -12.04 -25.34 11.42
C GLY A 116 -11.65 -24.01 10.79
N SER A 117 -10.58 -23.97 9.98
CA SER A 117 -10.20 -22.76 9.24
C SER A 117 -11.20 -22.39 8.12
N ASP A 118 -12.11 -23.29 7.78
CA ASP A 118 -13.19 -23.13 6.79
C ASP A 118 -14.56 -22.82 7.42
N LEU A 119 -14.65 -22.70 8.73
CA LEU A 119 -15.90 -22.37 9.41
C LEU A 119 -16.41 -20.98 9.03
N PRO A 120 -17.76 -20.79 8.94
CA PRO A 120 -18.34 -19.47 8.77
C PRO A 120 -17.84 -18.48 9.83
N GLY A 121 -17.39 -17.28 9.43
CA GLY A 121 -16.79 -16.31 10.35
C GLY A 121 -15.27 -16.44 10.53
N VAL A 122 -14.65 -17.44 9.88
CA VAL A 122 -13.18 -17.51 9.70
C VAL A 122 -12.87 -17.11 8.26
N GLN A 123 -12.10 -16.06 8.06
CA GLN A 123 -11.84 -15.54 6.71
C GLN A 123 -10.51 -14.81 6.58
N ALA A 124 -9.99 -14.72 5.38
CA ALA A 124 -8.94 -13.76 5.05
C ALA A 124 -9.49 -12.32 5.02
N LEU A 125 -8.60 -11.32 5.04
CA LEU A 125 -8.96 -9.91 4.85
C LEU A 125 -8.04 -9.31 3.80
N TRP A 126 -8.46 -9.38 2.50
CA TRP A 126 -7.60 -9.07 1.37
C TRP A 126 -8.31 -8.37 0.21
N THR A 127 -9.58 -8.70 -0.06
CA THR A 127 -10.37 -8.19 -1.18
C THR A 127 -11.50 -7.27 -0.72
N LEU A 128 -12.17 -6.62 -1.67
CA LEU A 128 -13.42 -5.89 -1.44
C LEU A 128 -14.47 -6.79 -0.80
N GLU A 129 -14.60 -8.03 -1.30
CA GLU A 129 -15.56 -8.99 -0.79
C GLU A 129 -15.26 -9.42 0.65
N HIS A 130 -13.99 -9.68 0.98
CA HIS A 130 -13.59 -10.01 2.36
C HIS A 130 -13.95 -8.88 3.32
N THR A 131 -13.70 -7.62 2.91
CA THR A 131 -14.05 -6.45 3.74
C THR A 131 -15.56 -6.32 3.91
N ALA A 132 -16.34 -6.53 2.83
CA ALA A 132 -17.79 -6.51 2.90
C ALA A 132 -18.36 -7.60 3.82
N LYS A 133 -17.85 -8.83 3.72
CA LYS A 133 -18.22 -9.96 4.59
C LYS A 133 -17.93 -9.67 6.06
N LEU A 134 -16.75 -9.11 6.35
CA LEU A 134 -16.38 -8.73 7.71
C LEU A 134 -17.33 -7.67 8.28
N LEU A 135 -17.65 -6.63 7.51
CA LEU A 135 -18.57 -5.59 7.91
C LEU A 135 -19.99 -6.14 8.17
N ALA A 136 -20.47 -7.03 7.29
CA ALA A 136 -21.78 -7.69 7.46
C ALA A 136 -21.80 -8.61 8.69
N ALA A 137 -20.74 -9.38 8.93
CA ALA A 137 -20.66 -10.28 10.09
C ALA A 137 -20.60 -9.54 11.44
N THR A 138 -20.22 -8.26 11.43
CA THR A 138 -20.11 -7.42 12.64
C THR A 138 -21.20 -6.36 12.74
N GLU A 139 -22.16 -6.35 11.80
CA GLU A 139 -23.27 -5.40 11.80
C GLU A 139 -24.16 -5.59 13.04
N GLY A 140 -24.46 -4.50 13.73
CA GLY A 140 -25.28 -4.50 14.94
C GLY A 140 -24.56 -5.01 16.20
N VAL A 141 -23.32 -5.50 16.10
CA VAL A 141 -22.49 -5.87 17.24
C VAL A 141 -21.70 -4.64 17.72
N GLY A 142 -21.93 -4.17 18.93
CA GLY A 142 -21.36 -2.91 19.42
C GLY A 142 -19.83 -2.93 19.50
N ALA A 143 -19.23 -4.01 20.00
CA ALA A 143 -17.79 -4.18 20.12
C ALA A 143 -17.43 -5.66 19.89
N PRO A 144 -17.43 -6.14 18.62
CA PRO A 144 -17.14 -7.54 18.31
C PRO A 144 -15.75 -7.93 18.76
N ARG A 145 -15.62 -9.18 19.22
CA ARG A 145 -14.34 -9.82 19.53
C ARG A 145 -13.75 -10.36 18.24
N VAL A 146 -12.63 -9.83 17.81
CA VAL A 146 -11.97 -10.27 16.59
C VAL A 146 -10.58 -10.81 16.92
N THR A 147 -10.33 -12.04 16.54
CA THR A 147 -8.99 -12.64 16.62
C THR A 147 -8.33 -12.58 15.26
N MET A 148 -7.15 -11.96 15.20
CA MET A 148 -6.28 -11.94 14.03
C MET A 148 -5.18 -12.98 14.19
N ILE A 149 -5.08 -13.91 13.26
CA ILE A 149 -4.03 -14.94 13.21
C ILE A 149 -2.98 -14.49 12.21
N GLY A 150 -1.80 -14.15 12.70
CA GLY A 150 -0.68 -13.53 11.99
C GLY A 150 -0.56 -12.04 12.31
N ALA A 151 0.62 -11.63 12.76
CA ALA A 151 0.97 -10.25 13.11
C ALA A 151 1.89 -9.60 12.06
N GLY A 152 1.65 -9.87 10.79
CA GLY A 152 2.39 -9.27 9.68
C GLY A 152 1.89 -7.88 9.30
N PHE A 153 2.59 -7.24 8.35
CA PHE A 153 2.33 -5.89 7.85
C PHE A 153 0.86 -5.67 7.44
N ILE A 154 0.32 -6.58 6.62
CA ILE A 154 -1.06 -6.46 6.09
C ILE A 154 -2.09 -6.60 7.21
N GLY A 155 -1.89 -7.57 8.11
CA GLY A 155 -2.75 -7.78 9.26
C GLY A 155 -2.86 -6.51 10.11
N PHE A 156 -1.73 -5.86 10.38
CA PHE A 156 -1.69 -4.68 11.25
C PHE A 156 -2.26 -3.41 10.62
N ILE A 157 -2.20 -3.25 9.29
CA ILE A 157 -2.96 -2.19 8.62
C ILE A 157 -4.45 -2.35 8.87
N MET A 158 -4.97 -3.57 8.78
CA MET A 158 -6.39 -3.87 9.02
C MET A 158 -6.74 -3.81 10.51
N LEU A 159 -5.84 -4.24 11.40
CA LEU A 159 -6.01 -4.13 12.85
C LEU A 159 -6.20 -2.67 13.28
N ASN A 160 -5.40 -1.75 12.75
CA ASN A 160 -5.56 -0.32 13.01
C ASN A 160 -6.98 0.20 12.62
N ALA A 161 -7.53 -0.29 11.50
CA ALA A 161 -8.88 0.06 11.08
C ALA A 161 -9.96 -0.48 12.03
N MET A 162 -9.81 -1.72 12.49
CA MET A 162 -10.72 -2.35 13.46
C MET A 162 -10.62 -1.70 14.84
N HIS A 163 -9.42 -1.36 15.30
CA HIS A 163 -9.19 -0.60 16.52
C HIS A 163 -9.91 0.76 16.49
N LYS A 164 -9.86 1.48 15.36
CA LYS A 164 -10.58 2.75 15.17
C LYS A 164 -12.10 2.61 15.23
N ARG A 165 -12.64 1.40 15.06
CA ARG A 165 -14.05 1.08 15.28
C ARG A 165 -14.39 0.75 16.75
N GLY A 166 -13.40 0.64 17.61
CA GLY A 166 -13.59 0.24 19.00
C GLY A 166 -13.84 -1.25 19.20
N TRP A 167 -13.36 -2.11 18.29
CA TRP A 167 -13.50 -3.56 18.39
C TRP A 167 -12.53 -4.14 19.41
N ASN A 168 -12.91 -5.26 20.04
CA ASN A 168 -12.04 -6.00 20.96
C ASN A 168 -11.11 -6.91 20.15
N LEU A 169 -9.82 -6.65 20.21
CA LEU A 169 -8.85 -7.26 19.31
C LEU A 169 -7.88 -8.16 20.06
N THR A 170 -7.71 -9.38 19.55
CA THR A 170 -6.65 -10.29 19.94
C THR A 170 -5.81 -10.67 18.73
N VAL A 171 -4.50 -10.69 18.87
CA VAL A 171 -3.54 -11.09 17.85
C VAL A 171 -2.84 -12.36 18.29
N VAL A 172 -2.74 -13.34 17.40
CA VAL A 172 -1.98 -14.59 17.62
C VAL A 172 -0.88 -14.63 16.55
N GLU A 173 0.38 -14.65 16.99
CA GLU A 173 1.55 -14.70 16.11
C GLU A 173 2.44 -15.90 16.46
N ARG A 174 2.80 -16.67 15.45
CA ARG A 174 3.65 -17.85 15.60
C ARG A 174 5.10 -17.49 15.90
N GLU A 175 5.60 -16.45 15.27
CA GLU A 175 6.96 -15.96 15.49
C GLU A 175 7.11 -15.35 16.90
N SER A 176 8.34 -15.20 17.35
CA SER A 176 8.64 -14.74 18.71
C SER A 176 8.18 -13.31 19.03
N HIS A 177 7.85 -12.52 18.02
CA HIS A 177 7.39 -11.13 18.15
C HIS A 177 6.54 -10.71 16.95
N VAL A 178 5.82 -9.60 17.09
CA VAL A 178 5.02 -9.00 16.01
C VAL A 178 5.90 -8.38 14.93
N LEU A 179 5.36 -8.25 13.70
CA LEU A 179 6.03 -7.65 12.53
C LEU A 179 7.41 -8.27 12.24
N PRO A 180 7.58 -9.62 12.26
CA PRO A 180 8.88 -10.28 12.22
C PRO A 180 9.66 -10.06 10.91
N ARG A 181 8.98 -9.57 9.85
CA ARG A 181 9.58 -9.22 8.56
C ARG A 181 9.85 -7.72 8.40
N MET A 182 9.76 -6.96 9.49
CA MET A 182 9.83 -5.50 9.45
C MET A 182 10.61 -4.93 10.64
N LEU A 183 10.59 -5.60 11.78
CA LEU A 183 11.17 -5.14 13.04
C LEU A 183 12.06 -6.22 13.64
N ASP A 184 13.08 -5.81 14.38
CA ASP A 184 13.81 -6.70 15.28
C ASP A 184 13.06 -6.86 16.63
N ALA A 185 13.53 -7.78 17.48
CA ALA A 185 12.84 -8.11 18.71
C ALA A 185 12.69 -6.90 19.67
N GLU A 186 13.66 -6.00 19.70
CA GLU A 186 13.64 -4.83 20.58
C GLU A 186 12.57 -3.82 20.11
N SER A 187 12.59 -3.44 18.84
CA SER A 187 11.60 -2.54 18.27
C SER A 187 10.18 -3.13 18.26
N ALA A 188 10.04 -4.44 18.02
CA ALA A 188 8.76 -5.15 18.11
C ALA A 188 8.20 -5.16 19.55
N GLY A 189 9.06 -5.28 20.58
CA GLY A 189 8.65 -5.19 21.98
C GLY A 189 8.00 -3.85 22.33
N LEU A 190 8.44 -2.75 21.71
CA LEU A 190 7.78 -1.45 21.87
C LEU A 190 6.37 -1.45 21.26
N VAL A 191 6.20 -2.08 20.10
CA VAL A 191 4.88 -2.21 19.46
C VAL A 191 3.94 -3.07 20.31
N GLU A 192 4.40 -4.18 20.87
CA GLU A 192 3.61 -5.05 21.75
C GLU A 192 3.19 -4.32 23.03
N SER A 193 4.12 -3.60 23.66
CA SER A 193 3.83 -2.73 24.80
C SER A 193 2.77 -1.69 24.50
N TRP A 194 2.89 -1.00 23.35
CA TRP A 194 1.93 -0.02 22.89
C TRP A 194 0.55 -0.62 22.63
N LEU A 195 0.48 -1.77 21.96
CA LEU A 195 -0.77 -2.48 21.70
C LEU A 195 -1.48 -2.86 23.01
N GLY A 196 -0.73 -3.34 24.00
CA GLY A 196 -1.27 -3.61 25.33
C GLY A 196 -1.90 -2.38 25.99
N GLN A 197 -1.27 -1.20 25.88
CA GLN A 197 -1.83 0.06 26.36
C GLN A 197 -3.08 0.49 25.59
N LYS A 198 -3.23 0.05 24.34
CA LYS A 198 -4.43 0.30 23.52
C LYS A 198 -5.52 -0.74 23.70
N GLY A 199 -5.35 -1.69 24.63
CA GLY A 199 -6.34 -2.74 24.91
C GLY A 199 -6.35 -3.88 23.90
N VAL A 200 -5.31 -4.02 23.07
CA VAL A 200 -5.13 -5.15 22.16
C VAL A 200 -4.32 -6.25 22.84
N THR A 201 -4.87 -7.46 22.89
CA THR A 201 -4.16 -8.62 23.43
C THR A 201 -3.27 -9.22 22.36
N VAL A 202 -2.00 -9.49 22.68
CA VAL A 202 -1.05 -10.12 21.76
C VAL A 202 -0.52 -11.41 22.36
N HIS A 203 -0.57 -12.50 21.59
CA HIS A 203 0.04 -13.79 21.89
C HIS A 203 1.15 -14.05 20.86
N SER A 204 2.37 -13.59 21.15
CA SER A 204 3.57 -13.89 20.36
C SER A 204 4.15 -15.24 20.74
N GLY A 205 4.80 -15.94 19.80
CA GLY A 205 5.30 -17.31 19.99
C GLY A 205 4.19 -18.35 20.09
N ALA A 206 2.95 -18.02 19.71
CA ALA A 206 1.78 -18.87 19.86
C ALA A 206 1.27 -19.34 18.47
N SER A 207 1.12 -20.66 18.32
CA SER A 207 0.53 -21.26 17.12
C SER A 207 -0.92 -21.65 17.36
N VAL A 208 -1.77 -21.47 16.36
CA VAL A 208 -3.15 -21.98 16.40
C VAL A 208 -3.12 -23.47 16.08
N GLU A 209 -3.81 -24.27 16.90
CA GLU A 209 -3.97 -25.71 16.71
C GLU A 209 -5.28 -26.05 15.99
N SER A 210 -6.37 -25.38 16.37
CA SER A 210 -7.70 -25.58 15.75
C SER A 210 -8.61 -24.38 16.00
N ILE A 211 -9.69 -24.33 15.24
CA ILE A 211 -10.80 -23.40 15.45
C ILE A 211 -12.08 -24.24 15.54
N SER A 212 -12.93 -23.95 16.50
CA SER A 212 -14.21 -24.64 16.68
C SER A 212 -15.36 -23.66 16.88
N GLU A 213 -16.60 -24.14 16.70
CA GLU A 213 -17.78 -23.36 17.05
C GLU A 213 -17.83 -23.14 18.57
N GLY A 214 -18.07 -21.89 18.97
CA GLY A 214 -18.32 -21.48 20.33
C GLY A 214 -19.80 -21.27 20.63
N GLU A 215 -20.13 -20.90 21.86
CA GLU A 215 -21.51 -20.58 22.24
C GLU A 215 -22.03 -19.36 21.45
N GLY A 216 -23.31 -19.39 21.12
CA GLY A 216 -23.97 -18.29 20.42
C GLY A 216 -23.50 -18.03 18.98
N GLY A 217 -22.80 -18.99 18.34
CA GLY A 217 -22.26 -18.86 16.97
C GLY A 217 -20.89 -18.20 16.89
N GLY A 218 -20.28 -17.85 18.02
CA GLY A 218 -18.89 -17.41 18.09
C GLY A 218 -17.90 -18.50 17.72
N LYS A 219 -16.60 -18.21 17.82
CA LYS A 219 -15.49 -19.13 17.54
C LYS A 219 -14.60 -19.27 18.77
N VAL A 220 -14.04 -20.45 18.93
CA VAL A 220 -13.00 -20.75 19.92
C VAL A 220 -11.73 -21.12 19.18
N VAL A 221 -10.72 -20.28 19.30
CA VAL A 221 -9.38 -20.50 18.72
C VAL A 221 -8.53 -21.19 19.80
N SER A 222 -8.15 -22.44 19.56
CA SER A 222 -7.28 -23.22 20.45
C SER A 222 -5.82 -22.99 20.11
N LEU A 223 -4.99 -22.71 21.12
CA LEU A 223 -3.57 -22.45 20.95
C LEU A 223 -2.75 -23.70 21.29
N ALA A 224 -1.72 -23.97 20.51
CA ALA A 224 -0.76 -25.02 20.79
C ALA A 224 -0.08 -24.77 22.16
N GLY A 225 0.01 -25.80 22.97
CA GLY A 225 0.52 -25.69 24.35
C GLY A 225 -0.52 -25.31 25.39
N GLY A 226 -1.78 -25.12 24.99
CA GLY A 226 -2.92 -24.84 25.85
C GLY A 226 -3.38 -23.39 25.83
N GLY A 227 -4.62 -23.18 26.21
CA GLY A 227 -5.29 -21.90 26.17
C GLY A 227 -6.22 -21.76 24.95
N THR A 228 -7.22 -20.89 25.09
CA THR A 228 -8.23 -20.63 24.08
C THR A 228 -8.53 -19.13 23.99
N VAL A 229 -8.91 -18.67 22.81
CA VAL A 229 -9.37 -17.31 22.57
C VAL A 229 -10.79 -17.38 21.99
N GLU A 230 -11.73 -16.75 22.67
CA GLU A 230 -13.11 -16.62 22.17
C GLU A 230 -13.22 -15.43 21.21
N SER A 231 -13.92 -15.62 20.11
CA SER A 231 -14.03 -14.62 19.03
C SER A 231 -15.41 -14.66 18.40
N ASP A 232 -15.88 -13.53 17.91
CA ASP A 232 -17.08 -13.46 17.06
C ASP A 232 -16.68 -13.66 15.59
N VAL A 233 -15.48 -13.18 15.22
CA VAL A 233 -14.89 -13.35 13.88
C VAL A 233 -13.39 -13.66 14.03
N VAL A 234 -12.88 -14.53 13.16
CA VAL A 234 -11.43 -14.83 13.05
C VAL A 234 -10.90 -14.38 11.70
N ILE A 235 -9.86 -13.56 11.72
CA ILE A 235 -9.17 -13.08 10.52
C ILE A 235 -7.85 -13.84 10.36
N VAL A 236 -7.68 -14.49 9.20
CA VAL A 236 -6.45 -15.18 8.81
C VAL A 236 -5.58 -14.24 8.00
N ALA A 237 -4.45 -13.83 8.57
CA ALA A 237 -3.47 -12.90 7.98
C ALA A 237 -2.03 -13.49 7.98
N THR A 238 -1.91 -14.78 7.66
CA THR A 238 -0.67 -15.58 7.76
C THR A 238 0.30 -15.37 6.61
N GLY A 239 -0.05 -14.52 5.63
CA GLY A 239 0.79 -14.16 4.48
C GLY A 239 0.04 -14.20 3.17
N ILE A 240 0.79 -13.93 2.10
CA ILE A 240 0.30 -13.92 0.72
C ILE A 240 1.21 -14.77 -0.17
N ARG A 241 0.65 -15.27 -1.27
CA ARG A 241 1.37 -15.99 -2.34
C ARG A 241 1.08 -15.31 -3.68
N PRO A 242 2.11 -14.99 -4.48
CA PRO A 242 1.94 -14.50 -5.85
C PRO A 242 1.11 -15.46 -6.71
N ASN A 243 0.25 -14.90 -7.57
CA ASN A 243 -0.63 -15.67 -8.46
C ASN A 243 0.10 -16.05 -9.75
N ILE A 244 1.10 -16.94 -9.65
CA ILE A 244 1.99 -17.33 -10.75
C ILE A 244 1.43 -18.47 -11.62
N ASP A 245 0.39 -19.17 -11.18
CA ASP A 245 -0.06 -20.43 -11.78
C ASP A 245 -0.39 -20.27 -13.29
N LEU A 246 -1.03 -19.14 -13.65
CA LEU A 246 -1.39 -18.81 -15.03
C LEU A 246 -0.14 -18.64 -15.93
N ALA A 247 0.88 -17.93 -15.43
CA ALA A 247 2.13 -17.71 -16.15
C ALA A 247 2.98 -18.99 -16.26
N SER A 248 3.07 -19.74 -15.16
CA SER A 248 3.79 -21.01 -15.12
C SER A 248 3.19 -22.03 -16.10
N ALA A 249 1.85 -22.14 -16.16
CA ALA A 249 1.15 -23.01 -17.11
C ALA A 249 1.39 -22.61 -18.59
N ALA A 250 1.66 -21.33 -18.84
CA ALA A 250 1.99 -20.78 -20.17
C ALA A 250 3.49 -20.91 -20.54
N GLY A 251 4.31 -21.52 -19.69
CA GLY A 251 5.76 -21.67 -19.90
C GLY A 251 6.58 -20.40 -19.69
N ILE A 252 6.02 -19.40 -19.02
CA ILE A 252 6.74 -18.18 -18.61
C ILE A 252 7.58 -18.51 -17.37
N GLU A 253 8.81 -18.01 -17.30
CA GLU A 253 9.72 -18.28 -16.20
C GLU A 253 9.17 -17.75 -14.87
N THR A 254 9.10 -18.64 -13.88
CA THR A 254 8.62 -18.35 -12.53
C THR A 254 9.54 -18.99 -11.48
N ASP A 255 9.71 -18.31 -10.34
CA ASP A 255 10.30 -18.86 -9.11
C ASP A 255 9.30 -18.58 -7.97
N GLN A 256 9.57 -17.69 -7.04
CA GLN A 256 8.61 -17.22 -6.05
C GLN A 256 7.55 -16.28 -6.67
N GLY A 257 7.89 -15.58 -7.74
CA GLY A 257 7.07 -14.74 -8.57
C GLY A 257 7.33 -14.99 -10.05
N ILE A 258 6.72 -14.24 -10.95
CA ILE A 258 7.09 -14.20 -12.37
C ILE A 258 8.40 -13.43 -12.48
N VAL A 259 9.44 -14.07 -13.00
CA VAL A 259 10.76 -13.46 -13.15
C VAL A 259 10.71 -12.37 -14.22
N VAL A 260 11.13 -11.15 -13.86
CA VAL A 260 11.18 -10.02 -14.77
C VAL A 260 12.52 -9.29 -14.70
N ASN A 261 12.88 -8.66 -15.82
CA ASN A 261 14.04 -7.77 -15.89
C ASN A 261 13.69 -6.32 -15.50
N GLY A 262 14.66 -5.40 -15.60
CA GLY A 262 14.45 -3.98 -15.31
C GLY A 262 13.43 -3.27 -16.21
N ARG A 263 12.96 -3.89 -17.29
CA ARG A 263 11.90 -3.41 -18.19
C ARG A 263 10.54 -3.98 -17.85
N CYS A 264 10.42 -4.73 -16.75
CA CYS A 264 9.25 -5.55 -16.40
C CYS A 264 8.92 -6.63 -17.47
N GLN A 265 9.87 -7.00 -18.34
CA GLN A 265 9.69 -8.04 -19.33
C GLN A 265 9.93 -9.41 -18.68
N THR A 266 9.11 -10.38 -19.05
CA THR A 266 9.27 -11.78 -18.68
C THR A 266 10.25 -12.50 -19.63
N SER A 267 10.40 -13.82 -19.48
CA SER A 267 11.16 -14.66 -20.39
C SER A 267 10.56 -14.77 -21.81
N VAL A 268 9.33 -14.27 -22.01
CA VAL A 268 8.61 -14.33 -23.29
C VAL A 268 8.50 -12.92 -23.89
N GLU A 269 8.90 -12.77 -25.15
CA GLU A 269 8.83 -11.48 -25.87
C GLU A 269 7.39 -10.96 -25.97
N GLY A 270 7.20 -9.67 -25.69
CA GLY A 270 5.89 -9.02 -25.67
C GLY A 270 5.04 -9.33 -24.44
N VAL A 271 5.59 -10.09 -23.47
CA VAL A 271 4.91 -10.42 -22.21
C VAL A 271 5.64 -9.75 -21.04
N TYR A 272 4.88 -9.00 -20.26
CA TYR A 272 5.33 -8.23 -19.12
C TYR A 272 4.63 -8.70 -17.84
N ALA A 273 5.25 -8.47 -16.67
CA ALA A 273 4.58 -8.68 -15.39
C ALA A 273 4.96 -7.58 -14.39
N GLY A 274 4.05 -7.30 -13.42
CA GLY A 274 4.30 -6.25 -12.44
C GLY A 274 3.48 -6.38 -11.16
N GLY A 275 3.92 -5.70 -10.10
CA GLY A 275 3.32 -5.72 -8.77
C GLY A 275 3.63 -7.00 -8.00
N ASP A 276 2.69 -7.40 -7.14
CA ASP A 276 2.87 -8.51 -6.19
C ASP A 276 3.12 -9.87 -6.84
N VAL A 277 2.84 -10.02 -8.14
CA VAL A 277 3.09 -11.25 -8.89
C VAL A 277 4.51 -11.32 -9.44
N ALA A 278 5.19 -10.17 -9.59
CA ALA A 278 6.50 -10.08 -10.24
C ALA A 278 7.65 -10.19 -9.25
N GLN A 279 8.67 -10.93 -9.65
CA GLN A 279 9.96 -11.05 -8.99
C GLN A 279 10.99 -10.31 -9.83
N GLY A 280 11.34 -9.10 -9.41
CA GLY A 280 12.15 -8.16 -10.20
C GLY A 280 13.36 -7.62 -9.47
N PRO A 281 14.11 -6.71 -10.11
CA PRO A 281 15.35 -6.15 -9.58
C PRO A 281 15.18 -5.45 -8.22
N VAL A 282 16.21 -5.56 -7.39
CA VAL A 282 16.35 -4.86 -6.11
C VAL A 282 17.24 -3.64 -6.29
N LEU A 283 16.84 -2.52 -5.74
CA LEU A 283 17.67 -1.31 -5.75
C LEU A 283 18.99 -1.57 -5.00
N GLY A 284 20.10 -1.27 -5.64
CA GLY A 284 21.43 -1.58 -5.11
C GLY A 284 21.99 -2.94 -5.54
N GLY A 285 21.21 -3.73 -6.28
CA GLY A 285 21.62 -5.04 -6.81
C GLY A 285 21.29 -6.20 -5.87
N GLY A 286 21.73 -7.39 -6.25
CA GLY A 286 21.41 -8.65 -5.59
C GLY A 286 20.40 -9.48 -6.39
N ASP A 287 19.92 -10.56 -5.76
CA ASP A 287 18.92 -11.42 -6.36
C ASP A 287 17.57 -10.74 -6.51
N ASN A 288 16.84 -11.04 -7.58
CA ASN A 288 15.49 -10.55 -7.80
C ASN A 288 14.56 -10.93 -6.65
N GLN A 289 13.74 -9.99 -6.21
CA GLN A 289 12.81 -10.18 -5.10
C GLN A 289 11.39 -9.73 -5.45
N ILE A 290 10.44 -10.16 -4.64
CA ILE A 290 9.06 -9.71 -4.69
C ILE A 290 8.90 -8.56 -3.68
N HIS A 291 8.47 -7.40 -4.15
CA HIS A 291 8.18 -6.24 -3.31
C HIS A 291 6.68 -5.94 -3.38
N SER A 292 5.91 -6.58 -2.48
CA SER A 292 4.44 -6.46 -2.43
C SER A 292 4.00 -5.15 -1.78
N ILE A 293 4.37 -4.02 -2.39
CA ILE A 293 4.01 -2.68 -1.95
C ILE A 293 3.46 -1.84 -3.11
N GLN A 294 2.52 -0.96 -2.81
CA GLN A 294 1.89 -0.13 -3.83
C GLN A 294 2.88 0.74 -4.64
N PRO A 295 3.91 1.39 -4.05
CA PRO A 295 4.90 2.15 -4.83
C PRO A 295 5.56 1.31 -5.93
N THR A 296 6.02 0.10 -5.61
CA THR A 296 6.59 -0.82 -6.61
C THR A 296 5.59 -1.19 -7.70
N ALA A 297 4.33 -1.46 -7.33
CA ALA A 297 3.29 -1.77 -8.31
C ALA A 297 3.03 -0.58 -9.27
N VAL A 298 3.04 0.65 -8.77
CA VAL A 298 2.93 1.88 -9.58
C VAL A 298 4.11 2.01 -10.54
N ASP A 299 5.34 1.82 -10.04
CA ASP A 299 6.54 1.91 -10.85
C ASP A 299 6.57 0.83 -11.93
N HIS A 300 6.25 -0.44 -11.57
CA HIS A 300 6.16 -1.52 -12.55
C HIS A 300 5.11 -1.24 -13.63
N GLY A 301 3.93 -0.69 -13.24
CA GLY A 301 2.89 -0.30 -14.20
C GLY A 301 3.37 0.73 -15.20
N ARG A 302 4.08 1.77 -14.74
CA ARG A 302 4.65 2.82 -15.58
C ARG A 302 5.74 2.31 -16.51
N ILE A 303 6.66 1.50 -16.00
CA ILE A 303 7.74 0.91 -16.80
C ILE A 303 7.19 -0.06 -17.84
N ALA A 304 6.32 -0.99 -17.44
CA ALA A 304 5.69 -1.92 -18.37
C ALA A 304 4.87 -1.17 -19.43
N GLY A 305 4.05 -0.20 -19.01
CA GLY A 305 3.24 0.60 -19.91
C GLY A 305 4.07 1.39 -20.93
N ALA A 306 5.18 2.01 -20.51
CA ALA A 306 6.08 2.71 -21.42
C ALA A 306 6.73 1.76 -22.44
N ASN A 307 7.21 0.59 -22.00
CA ASN A 307 7.79 -0.42 -22.89
C ASN A 307 6.75 -1.00 -23.85
N MET A 308 5.53 -1.27 -23.39
CA MET A 308 4.41 -1.69 -24.25
C MET A 308 4.07 -0.62 -25.30
N ALA A 309 4.22 0.67 -24.99
CA ALA A 309 4.04 1.78 -25.90
C ALA A 309 5.25 2.00 -26.84
N GLY A 310 6.26 1.13 -26.80
CA GLY A 310 7.43 1.20 -27.68
C GLY A 310 8.58 2.09 -27.20
N HIS A 311 8.53 2.55 -25.93
CA HIS A 311 9.62 3.28 -25.29
C HIS A 311 10.62 2.35 -24.63
N ASP A 312 11.87 2.77 -24.58
CA ASP A 312 12.93 2.04 -23.87
C ASP A 312 13.06 2.58 -22.45
N ALA A 313 12.22 2.04 -21.53
CA ALA A 313 12.21 2.44 -20.14
C ALA A 313 12.77 1.33 -19.25
N GLU A 314 13.69 1.67 -18.35
CA GLU A 314 14.32 0.74 -17.45
C GLU A 314 14.15 1.17 -15.99
N TYR A 315 13.85 0.22 -15.15
CA TYR A 315 13.66 0.35 -13.72
C TYR A 315 14.90 -0.14 -12.97
N SER A 316 15.48 0.71 -12.14
CA SER A 316 16.71 0.40 -11.39
C SER A 316 16.52 -0.54 -10.20
N GLY A 317 15.30 -0.94 -9.93
CA GLY A 317 14.94 -1.86 -8.84
C GLY A 317 14.13 -1.21 -7.71
N SER A 318 13.46 -2.05 -6.93
CA SER A 318 12.66 -1.65 -5.76
C SER A 318 13.52 -1.49 -4.52
N LEU A 319 13.28 -0.42 -3.76
CA LEU A 319 13.74 -0.33 -2.38
C LEU A 319 12.79 -1.16 -1.50
N SER A 320 13.33 -2.12 -0.75
CA SER A 320 12.57 -2.78 0.32
C SER A 320 12.16 -1.74 1.35
N LEU A 321 10.87 -1.51 1.52
CA LEU A 321 10.36 -0.56 2.51
C LEU A 321 8.98 -0.98 3.03
N ASN A 322 8.76 -0.73 4.31
CA ASN A 322 7.46 -0.86 4.95
C ASN A 322 7.24 0.36 5.85
N ILE A 323 6.06 0.95 5.77
CA ILE A 323 5.65 2.07 6.62
C ILE A 323 4.23 1.79 7.10
N LEU A 324 4.03 1.81 8.42
CA LEU A 324 2.82 1.30 9.05
C LEU A 324 2.47 2.09 10.31
N ASP A 325 1.24 2.58 10.40
CA ASP A 325 0.63 3.09 11.64
C ASP A 325 -0.05 1.93 12.39
N VAL A 326 0.43 1.60 13.58
CA VAL A 326 -0.13 0.60 14.49
C VAL A 326 -0.81 1.32 15.66
N CYS A 327 -2.10 1.59 15.55
CA CYS A 327 -2.91 2.24 16.57
C CYS A 327 -2.32 3.56 17.10
N GLY A 328 -1.71 4.36 16.21
CA GLY A 328 -1.07 5.63 16.54
C GLY A 328 0.43 5.55 16.85
N LEU A 329 1.04 4.37 16.70
CA LEU A 329 2.49 4.19 16.72
C LEU A 329 2.99 3.94 15.29
N GLN A 330 3.73 4.88 14.75
CA GLN A 330 4.32 4.78 13.42
C GLN A 330 5.55 3.89 13.44
N ASN A 331 5.60 2.97 12.49
CA ASN A 331 6.71 2.05 12.28
C ASN A 331 7.20 2.18 10.84
N ALA A 332 8.50 2.18 10.63
CA ALA A 332 9.08 2.13 9.30
C ALA A 332 10.34 1.27 9.29
N SER A 333 10.52 0.51 8.21
CA SER A 333 11.76 -0.23 7.95
C SER A 333 12.16 -0.12 6.50
N PHE A 334 13.46 -0.07 6.23
CA PHE A 334 14.04 0.12 4.92
C PHE A 334 15.23 -0.81 4.70
N GLY A 335 15.37 -1.31 3.47
CA GLY A 335 16.53 -2.08 3.02
C GLY A 335 16.84 -3.29 3.91
N ASN A 336 18.11 -3.48 4.22
CA ASN A 336 18.64 -4.58 5.05
C ASN A 336 18.49 -4.29 6.56
N TRP A 337 17.31 -3.89 7.00
CA TRP A 337 17.00 -3.48 8.37
C TRP A 337 17.33 -4.56 9.43
N GLY A 338 17.28 -5.84 9.05
CA GLY A 338 17.60 -7.00 9.92
C GLY A 338 19.10 -7.30 10.05
N ASP A 339 19.96 -6.58 9.33
CA ASP A 339 21.40 -6.78 9.43
C ASP A 339 21.91 -6.44 10.84
N THR A 340 22.81 -7.29 11.35
CA THR A 340 23.42 -7.17 12.68
C THR A 340 24.89 -6.73 12.59
N SER A 341 25.29 -6.07 11.50
CA SER A 341 26.66 -5.59 11.33
C SER A 341 27.06 -4.63 12.45
N ASP A 342 28.35 -4.60 12.80
CA ASP A 342 28.92 -3.67 13.79
C ASP A 342 28.87 -2.20 13.30
N ASP A 343 28.59 -1.98 12.01
CA ASP A 343 28.49 -0.65 11.43
C ASP A 343 27.03 -0.14 11.46
N ALA A 344 26.49 -0.06 12.67
CA ALA A 344 25.13 0.40 12.92
C ALA A 344 25.10 1.36 14.12
N VAL A 345 24.07 2.19 14.19
CA VAL A 345 23.69 2.95 15.37
C VAL A 345 22.26 2.64 15.75
N THR A 346 22.02 2.39 17.03
CA THR A 346 20.69 2.14 17.57
C THR A 346 20.42 3.04 18.76
N ILE A 347 19.26 3.68 18.76
CA ILE A 347 18.72 4.44 19.89
C ILE A 347 17.39 3.82 20.26
N SER A 348 17.22 3.54 21.53
CA SER A 348 15.98 2.96 22.08
C SER A 348 15.58 3.68 23.36
N ASN A 349 14.32 4.09 23.44
CA ASN A 349 13.71 4.62 24.65
C ASN A 349 12.33 3.97 24.82
N ALA A 350 12.27 2.97 25.71
CA ALA A 350 11.05 2.21 25.93
C ALA A 350 9.94 3.04 26.60
N ALA A 351 10.29 4.06 27.39
CA ALA A 351 9.32 4.92 28.08
C ALA A 351 8.48 5.75 27.10
N ASP A 352 9.11 6.23 26.04
CA ASP A 352 8.47 7.07 25.01
C ASP A 352 8.20 6.31 23.69
N HIS A 353 8.35 4.98 23.69
CA HIS A 353 8.20 4.12 22.49
C HIS A 353 9.02 4.61 21.29
N ILE A 354 10.23 5.10 21.52
CA ILE A 354 11.14 5.57 20.47
C ILE A 354 12.17 4.48 20.17
N TYR A 355 12.26 4.11 18.89
CA TYR A 355 13.35 3.31 18.38
C TYR A 355 13.83 3.85 17.04
N ARG A 356 15.15 3.91 16.90
CA ARG A 356 15.81 4.37 15.69
C ARG A 356 17.06 3.56 15.46
N LYS A 357 17.16 2.92 14.30
CA LYS A 357 18.33 2.13 13.90
C LYS A 357 18.75 2.53 12.50
N PHE A 358 20.03 2.79 12.29
CA PHE A 358 20.62 2.98 10.97
C PHE A 358 21.75 1.99 10.79
N ILE A 359 21.81 1.37 9.61
CA ILE A 359 22.79 0.36 9.22
C ILE A 359 23.52 0.86 7.99
N PHE A 360 24.84 0.69 7.99
CA PHE A 360 25.70 1.19 6.92
C PHE A 360 26.54 0.06 6.33
N THR A 361 26.77 0.14 5.01
CA THR A 361 27.75 -0.67 4.29
C THR A 361 28.67 0.26 3.52
N GLY A 362 29.94 0.29 3.89
CA GLY A 362 30.84 1.34 3.39
C GLY A 362 30.34 2.73 3.80
N GLU A 363 30.15 3.60 2.84
CA GLU A 363 29.65 4.97 3.05
C GLU A 363 28.14 5.12 2.79
N GLN A 364 27.45 4.05 2.46
CA GLN A 364 26.03 4.08 2.17
C GLN A 364 25.19 3.58 3.34
N MET A 365 24.01 4.20 3.53
CA MET A 365 23.00 3.68 4.43
C MET A 365 22.24 2.56 3.69
N THR A 366 22.32 1.34 4.22
CA THR A 366 21.73 0.14 3.61
C THR A 366 20.53 -0.39 4.35
N GLY A 367 20.30 0.07 5.59
CA GLY A 367 19.13 -0.32 6.37
C GLY A 367 18.72 0.75 7.38
N ALA A 368 17.44 0.80 7.71
CA ALA A 368 16.93 1.66 8.77
C ALA A 368 15.65 1.10 9.38
N VAL A 369 15.46 1.35 10.69
CA VAL A 369 14.21 1.09 11.42
C VAL A 369 13.84 2.33 12.23
N PHE A 370 12.54 2.64 12.24
CA PHE A 370 11.95 3.69 13.08
C PHE A 370 10.72 3.16 13.79
N VAL A 371 10.59 3.50 15.07
CA VAL A 371 9.35 3.39 15.84
C VAL A 371 9.19 4.69 16.62
N GLY A 372 7.98 5.24 16.64
CA GLY A 372 7.63 6.44 17.41
C GLY A 372 6.18 6.82 17.23
N GLU A 373 5.68 7.77 17.99
CA GLU A 373 4.30 8.21 17.87
C GLU A 373 3.99 8.79 16.48
N ALA A 374 2.80 8.45 15.94
CA ALA A 374 2.39 8.88 14.60
C ALA A 374 2.18 10.40 14.45
N ASN A 375 2.15 11.15 15.55
CA ASN A 375 2.09 12.60 15.58
C ASN A 375 3.48 13.27 15.66
N ASP A 376 4.57 12.51 15.77
CA ASP A 376 5.94 13.04 15.71
C ASP A 376 6.31 13.42 14.26
N LEU A 377 6.05 14.68 13.91
CA LEU A 377 6.37 15.22 12.58
C LEU A 377 7.87 15.23 12.29
N GLY A 378 8.72 15.29 13.31
CA GLY A 378 10.17 15.21 13.17
C GLY A 378 10.57 13.83 12.66
N MET A 379 10.11 12.78 13.32
CA MET A 379 10.36 11.41 12.91
C MET A 379 9.79 11.11 11.51
N LEU A 380 8.56 11.52 11.23
CA LEU A 380 7.96 11.32 9.91
C LEU A 380 8.75 12.00 8.79
N THR A 381 9.32 13.18 9.08
CA THR A 381 10.21 13.89 8.16
C THR A 381 11.51 13.11 7.94
N ASP A 382 12.12 12.60 9.01
CA ASP A 382 13.34 11.79 8.94
C ASP A 382 13.13 10.48 8.17
N VAL A 383 11.98 9.81 8.35
CA VAL A 383 11.58 8.62 7.58
C VAL A 383 11.59 8.93 6.07
N GLY A 384 11.02 10.06 5.65
CA GLY A 384 11.03 10.50 4.26
C GLY A 384 12.44 10.82 3.74
N MET A 385 13.29 11.45 4.57
CA MET A 385 14.67 11.79 4.21
C MET A 385 15.55 10.55 4.10
N VAL A 386 15.45 9.60 5.03
CA VAL A 386 16.17 8.32 4.99
C VAL A 386 15.78 7.53 3.75
N LYS A 387 14.48 7.47 3.42
CA LYS A 387 14.03 6.89 2.16
C LYS A 387 14.75 7.54 0.97
N GLY A 388 14.83 8.86 0.92
CA GLY A 388 15.51 9.60 -0.15
C GLY A 388 16.99 9.29 -0.23
N ILE A 389 17.71 9.25 0.90
CA ILE A 389 19.13 8.88 0.97
C ILE A 389 19.36 7.49 0.37
N MET A 390 18.53 6.52 0.76
CA MET A 390 18.63 5.14 0.28
C MET A 390 18.24 4.99 -1.19
N GLN A 391 17.15 5.64 -1.63
CA GLN A 391 16.72 5.61 -3.02
C GLN A 391 17.76 6.18 -4.00
N THR A 392 18.51 7.19 -3.57
CA THR A 392 19.57 7.79 -4.37
C THR A 392 20.92 7.12 -4.18
N GLN A 393 21.00 6.08 -3.36
CA GLN A 393 22.23 5.35 -3.03
C GLN A 393 23.38 6.31 -2.68
N THR A 394 23.06 7.33 -1.87
CA THR A 394 23.97 8.42 -1.59
C THR A 394 25.12 7.96 -0.70
N GLU A 395 26.37 8.16 -1.15
CA GLU A 395 27.55 8.07 -0.32
C GLU A 395 27.57 9.24 0.66
N LEU A 396 27.59 8.92 1.95
CA LEU A 396 27.48 9.90 3.03
C LEU A 396 28.81 10.54 3.40
N GLY A 397 29.94 9.84 3.15
CA GLY A 397 31.27 10.30 3.57
C GLY A 397 31.28 10.61 5.09
N ALA A 398 31.83 11.76 5.47
CA ALA A 398 31.88 12.20 6.88
C ALA A 398 30.48 12.34 7.54
N TRP A 399 29.40 12.42 6.76
CA TRP A 399 28.04 12.49 7.31
C TRP A 399 27.55 11.16 7.88
N LYS A 400 28.20 10.05 7.56
CA LYS A 400 27.95 8.76 8.20
C LYS A 400 28.32 8.83 9.71
N ASP A 401 29.52 9.29 10.04
CA ASP A 401 29.96 9.42 11.44
C ASP A 401 29.09 10.45 12.18
N PHE A 402 28.75 11.56 11.51
CA PHE A 402 27.84 12.54 12.07
C PHE A 402 26.46 11.91 12.42
N LEU A 403 25.89 11.08 11.55
CA LEU A 403 24.61 10.40 11.82
C LEU A 403 24.72 9.36 12.94
N LYS A 404 25.89 8.74 13.14
CA LYS A 404 26.13 7.85 14.28
C LYS A 404 26.16 8.61 15.60
N GLU A 405 26.71 9.81 15.62
CA GLU A 405 26.76 10.68 16.80
C GLU A 405 25.44 11.43 17.04
N SER A 406 24.73 11.77 15.97
CA SER A 406 23.51 12.59 15.99
C SER A 406 22.40 11.98 15.14
N PRO A 407 21.85 10.81 15.51
CA PRO A 407 20.88 10.06 14.68
C PRO A 407 19.50 10.73 14.55
N PHE A 408 19.24 11.81 15.30
CA PHE A 408 18.04 12.63 15.20
C PHE A 408 18.20 13.84 14.26
N ASP A 409 19.37 14.04 13.65
CA ASP A 409 19.63 15.17 12.74
C ASP A 409 19.91 14.69 11.30
N VAL A 410 19.01 13.82 10.79
CA VAL A 410 19.06 13.30 9.41
C VAL A 410 19.01 14.44 8.39
N ARG A 411 18.31 15.52 8.74
CA ARG A 411 18.10 16.66 7.85
C ARG A 411 19.40 17.31 7.37
N ARG A 412 20.40 17.45 8.23
CA ARG A 412 21.68 18.03 7.84
C ARG A 412 22.42 17.16 6.84
N ALA A 413 22.50 15.86 7.09
CA ALA A 413 23.12 14.92 6.16
C ALA A 413 22.40 14.91 4.81
N TYR A 414 21.05 14.86 4.80
CA TYR A 414 20.23 14.91 3.61
C TYR A 414 20.47 16.14 2.75
N ILE A 415 20.54 17.34 3.38
CA ILE A 415 20.78 18.60 2.67
C ILE A 415 22.23 18.66 2.15
N ALA A 416 23.19 18.35 3.01
CA ALA A 416 24.61 18.49 2.69
C ALA A 416 25.08 17.54 1.59
N THR A 417 24.48 16.34 1.50
CA THR A 417 24.77 15.35 0.46
C THR A 417 23.97 15.56 -0.83
N GLY A 418 23.12 16.60 -0.88
CA GLY A 418 22.38 17.00 -2.08
C GLY A 418 21.30 16.03 -2.52
N VAL A 419 20.76 15.19 -1.63
CA VAL A 419 19.74 14.17 -1.94
C VAL A 419 18.51 14.77 -2.62
N ALA A 420 18.03 15.93 -2.15
CA ALA A 420 16.87 16.60 -2.76
C ALA A 420 17.10 16.93 -4.26
N ALA A 421 18.29 17.39 -4.59
CA ALA A 421 18.65 17.69 -5.98
C ALA A 421 18.76 16.42 -6.83
N LYS A 422 19.31 15.33 -6.27
CA LYS A 422 19.36 14.03 -6.95
C LYS A 422 17.95 13.49 -7.24
N LEU A 423 17.06 13.53 -6.25
CA LEU A 423 15.66 13.10 -6.41
C LEU A 423 14.91 13.95 -7.46
N ALA A 424 15.14 15.28 -7.48
CA ALA A 424 14.50 16.15 -8.44
C ALA A 424 14.97 15.90 -9.88
N GLN A 425 16.15 15.33 -10.08
CA GLN A 425 16.70 15.00 -11.41
C GLN A 425 16.27 13.60 -11.86
N THR A 426 15.91 12.73 -10.92
CA THR A 426 15.57 11.33 -11.20
C THR A 426 14.07 11.22 -11.42
N THR A 427 13.63 11.04 -12.66
CA THR A 427 12.26 10.61 -12.94
C THR A 427 12.28 9.19 -13.43
N LEU A 428 11.28 8.41 -13.06
CA LEU A 428 11.18 6.98 -13.39
C LEU A 428 11.31 6.70 -14.89
N LEU A 429 10.80 7.61 -15.73
CA LEU A 429 10.81 7.49 -17.19
C LEU A 429 11.86 8.40 -17.87
N GLY A 430 12.86 8.86 -17.13
CA GLY A 430 13.94 9.71 -17.67
C GLY A 430 13.52 11.13 -18.06
N GLN A 431 12.27 11.51 -17.83
CA GLN A 431 11.79 12.86 -18.10
C GLN A 431 11.97 13.76 -16.87
N LYS A 432 12.37 15.00 -17.10
CA LYS A 432 12.43 15.99 -16.00
C LYS A 432 11.03 16.23 -15.45
N ALA A 433 10.92 16.28 -14.12
CA ALA A 433 9.68 16.68 -13.49
C ALA A 433 9.24 18.06 -14.02
N GLN A 434 8.05 18.12 -14.60
CA GLN A 434 7.47 19.38 -15.03
C GLN A 434 7.01 20.14 -13.77
N PRO A 435 7.32 21.44 -13.62
CA PRO A 435 6.77 22.25 -12.56
C PRO A 435 5.25 22.26 -12.68
N ARG A 436 4.55 21.74 -11.67
CA ARG A 436 3.10 21.87 -11.61
C ARG A 436 2.75 23.21 -10.99
N GLY A 437 1.99 24.03 -11.72
CA GLY A 437 1.40 25.24 -11.17
C GLY A 437 0.26 24.87 -10.23
N TYR A 438 0.47 25.05 -8.92
CA TYR A 438 -0.62 24.97 -7.96
C TYR A 438 -1.19 26.36 -7.72
N ARG A 439 -2.51 26.52 -7.87
CA ARG A 439 -3.19 27.73 -7.39
C ARG A 439 -3.54 27.54 -5.92
N PHE A 440 -3.26 28.54 -5.09
CA PHE A 440 -3.76 28.63 -3.74
C PHE A 440 -5.29 28.61 -3.76
N GLY A 441 -5.92 27.69 -2.99
CA GLY A 441 -7.37 27.53 -2.99
C GLY A 441 -7.88 26.25 -3.63
N GLY A 442 -7.01 25.33 -4.04
CA GLY A 442 -7.37 23.95 -4.43
C GLY A 442 -8.04 23.81 -5.81
N GLN A 443 -8.21 24.88 -6.56
CA GLN A 443 -8.63 24.77 -7.97
C GLN A 443 -7.40 24.66 -8.86
N THR A 444 -7.18 23.46 -9.38
CA THR A 444 -6.28 23.26 -10.51
C THR A 444 -6.95 23.83 -11.76
N ASP A 445 -6.18 24.56 -12.57
CA ASP A 445 -6.64 24.89 -13.91
C ASP A 445 -6.87 23.59 -14.67
N GLN A 446 -8.11 23.31 -15.05
CA GLN A 446 -8.47 22.05 -15.71
C GLN A 446 -7.71 21.85 -17.05
N SER A 447 -7.20 22.91 -17.63
CA SER A 447 -6.35 22.84 -18.83
C SER A 447 -4.91 22.36 -18.54
N ALA A 448 -4.48 22.38 -17.27
CA ALA A 448 -3.17 21.92 -16.79
C ALA A 448 -3.24 20.57 -16.09
N VAL A 449 -4.42 19.98 -15.93
CA VAL A 449 -4.63 18.70 -15.27
C VAL A 449 -4.46 17.58 -16.29
N ASP A 450 -3.24 17.23 -16.49
CA ASP A 450 -2.87 15.97 -17.07
C ASP A 450 -3.10 14.88 -15.97
N GLY A 451 -4.35 14.44 -15.86
CA GLY A 451 -4.76 13.22 -15.17
C GLY A 451 -4.50 13.06 -13.66
N SER A 452 -3.95 14.04 -12.96
CA SER A 452 -3.79 13.90 -11.50
C SER A 452 -4.87 14.64 -10.73
N HIS A 453 -5.83 13.92 -10.19
CA HIS A 453 -6.93 14.43 -9.38
C HIS A 453 -6.55 14.80 -7.93
N ALA A 454 -5.27 14.92 -7.60
CA ALA A 454 -4.85 15.34 -6.28
C ALA A 454 -5.07 16.85 -6.09
N GLN A 455 -6.20 17.22 -5.52
CA GLN A 455 -6.37 18.53 -4.91
C GLN A 455 -5.50 18.59 -3.64
N LEU A 456 -4.33 19.18 -3.73
CA LEU A 456 -3.54 19.54 -2.56
C LEU A 456 -4.11 20.85 -1.97
N VAL A 457 -5.15 20.74 -1.20
CA VAL A 457 -5.58 21.86 -0.31
C VAL A 457 -4.57 21.92 0.82
N SER A 458 -3.78 23.00 0.90
CA SER A 458 -2.92 23.18 2.06
C SER A 458 -3.82 23.34 3.32
N PRO A 459 -3.42 22.78 4.48
CA PRO A 459 -4.19 22.96 5.73
C PRO A 459 -4.46 24.44 6.04
N LYS A 460 -3.57 25.33 5.62
CA LYS A 460 -3.72 26.78 5.76
C LYS A 460 -4.78 27.35 4.81
N ALA A 461 -4.84 26.87 3.56
CA ALA A 461 -5.87 27.29 2.60
C ALA A 461 -7.26 26.80 3.02
N ALA A 462 -7.39 25.55 3.49
CA ALA A 462 -8.64 25.02 4.03
C ALA A 462 -9.11 25.78 5.28
N ALA A 463 -8.18 26.17 6.16
CA ALA A 463 -8.51 26.99 7.33
C ALA A 463 -8.95 28.41 6.95
N MET A 464 -8.34 29.00 5.92
CA MET A 464 -8.74 30.33 5.40
C MET A 464 -10.09 30.29 4.69
N GLU A 465 -10.39 29.24 3.93
CA GLU A 465 -11.68 29.03 3.27
C GLU A 465 -12.80 28.87 4.30
N LYS A 466 -12.58 28.02 5.32
CA LYS A 466 -13.51 27.84 6.43
C LYS A 466 -13.71 29.12 7.24
N ALA A 467 -12.66 29.91 7.44
CA ALA A 467 -12.77 31.23 8.12
C ALA A 467 -13.56 32.23 7.27
N ALA A 468 -13.41 32.22 5.95
CA ALA A 468 -14.16 33.04 5.03
C ALA A 468 -15.65 32.64 4.99
N GLU A 469 -15.96 31.34 4.99
CA GLU A 469 -17.34 30.84 5.10
C GLU A 469 -18.02 31.28 6.42
N VAL A 470 -17.31 31.15 7.54
CA VAL A 470 -17.81 31.58 8.85
C VAL A 470 -18.03 33.09 8.87
N ALA A 471 -17.10 33.88 8.32
CA ALA A 471 -17.25 35.34 8.25
C ALA A 471 -18.44 35.75 7.36
N ALA A 472 -18.65 35.05 6.23
CA ALA A 472 -19.78 35.28 5.35
C ALA A 472 -21.13 34.93 6.04
N ALA A 473 -21.17 33.83 6.78
CA ALA A 473 -22.36 33.43 7.55
C ALA A 473 -22.70 34.45 8.65
N MET A 474 -21.68 34.91 9.38
CA MET A 474 -21.87 35.96 10.42
C MET A 474 -22.31 37.29 9.80
N ALA A 475 -21.80 37.68 8.65
CA ALA A 475 -22.23 38.89 7.95
C ALA A 475 -23.69 38.79 7.45
N ALA A 476 -24.10 37.61 6.97
CA ALA A 476 -25.48 37.37 6.57
C ALA A 476 -26.45 37.40 7.75
N GLU A 477 -26.05 36.85 8.90
CA GLU A 477 -26.84 36.88 10.14
C GLU A 477 -26.98 38.28 10.70
N ALA A 478 -25.90 39.09 10.67
CA ALA A 478 -25.93 40.52 11.06
C ALA A 478 -26.83 41.33 10.13
N ALA A 479 -26.77 41.14 8.82
CA ALA A 479 -27.63 41.81 7.86
C ALA A 479 -29.11 41.43 8.03
N ALA A 480 -29.42 40.19 8.38
CA ALA A 480 -30.76 39.72 8.68
C ALA A 480 -31.30 40.38 9.96
N ALA A 481 -30.49 40.49 11.03
CA ALA A 481 -30.85 41.14 12.27
C ALA A 481 -31.07 42.66 12.08
N GLU A 482 -30.24 43.32 11.24
CA GLU A 482 -30.46 44.74 10.90
C GLU A 482 -31.75 44.96 10.09
N ALA A 483 -32.10 44.05 9.20
CA ALA A 483 -33.33 44.12 8.42
C ALA A 483 -34.57 43.88 9.29
N GLU A 484 -34.50 43.01 10.30
CA GLU A 484 -35.56 42.75 11.25
C GLU A 484 -35.77 43.96 12.18
N ALA A 485 -34.69 44.57 12.68
CA ALA A 485 -34.75 45.78 13.50
C ALA A 485 -35.27 46.99 12.70
N ALA A 486 -34.97 47.09 11.39
CA ALA A 486 -35.52 48.15 10.55
C ALA A 486 -37.00 47.94 10.22
N GLY A 487 -37.46 46.67 10.13
CA GLY A 487 -38.88 46.33 9.97
C GLY A 487 -39.73 46.70 11.20
N GLU A 488 -39.24 46.43 12.41
CA GLU A 488 -39.94 46.77 13.64
C GLU A 488 -40.03 48.31 13.88
N SER A 489 -39.06 49.09 13.38
CA SER A 489 -39.09 50.55 13.48
C SER A 489 -40.01 51.23 12.45
N ALA A 490 -40.51 50.50 11.46
CA ALA A 490 -41.45 51.00 10.46
C ALA A 490 -42.94 50.70 10.80
N GLU A 491 -43.20 49.84 11.77
CA GLU A 491 -44.54 49.50 12.26
C GLU A 491 -44.90 50.17 13.60
N ALA A 492 -43.99 50.97 14.18
CA ALA A 492 -44.23 51.80 15.39
C ALA A 492 -44.41 53.30 15.02
#